data_aa8fa157bc4b2f1644091485652dbfd7
#
_entry.id   aa8fa157bc4b2f1644091485652dbfd7
#
_cell.length_a   1.000
_cell.length_b   1.000
_cell.length_c   1.000
_cell.angle_alpha   90.00
_cell.angle_beta   90.00
_cell.angle_gamma   90.00
#
_symmetry.space_group_name_H-M   'P 1'
#
loop_
_entity.id
_entity.type
_entity.pdbx_description
1 polymer ?
#
loop_
_entity_poly.entity_id
_entity_poly.type
_entity_poly.pdbx_seq_one_letter_code
_entity_poly.pdbx_strand_id
1 'polypeptide(L)' 'DTRRILLMNQAIIATRSHQPALIDEAYQTLCSVIPDEAAQFFREGMEQMDALNYPQSVREVVEKYYNLWSLPRTLH' A
#
# COMPACT_ATOMS: atom_id res chain seq x y z
N ASP A 1 -8.55 8.32 14.95
CA ASP A 1 -7.21 8.81 15.25
C ASP A 1 -6.66 9.59 14.07
N THR A 2 -6.37 10.86 14.31
CA THR A 2 -5.91 11.77 13.27
C THR A 2 -4.63 11.27 12.59
N ARG A 3 -3.72 10.68 13.37
CA ARG A 3 -2.46 10.19 12.80
C ARG A 3 -2.71 9.07 11.79
N ARG A 4 -3.62 8.15 12.10
CA ARG A 4 -3.93 7.08 11.17
C ARG A 4 -4.51 7.62 9.88
N ILE A 5 -5.43 8.55 10.00
CA ILE A 5 -6.06 9.16 8.83
C ILE A 5 -5.02 9.87 7.97
N LEU A 6 -4.12 10.60 8.62
CA LEU A 6 -3.08 11.34 7.91
C LEU A 6 -2.15 10.39 7.14
N LEU A 7 -1.73 9.30 7.77
CA LEU A 7 -0.84 8.34 7.14
C LEU A 7 -1.52 7.63 5.97
N MET A 8 -2.79 7.27 6.14
CA MET A 8 -3.55 6.66 5.07
C MET A 8 -3.67 7.61 3.88
N ASN A 9 -3.96 8.88 4.16
CA ASN A 9 -4.08 9.88 3.10
C ASN A 9 -2.75 10.09 2.39
N GLN A 10 -1.64 10.11 3.13
CA GLN A 10 -0.33 10.26 2.52
C GLN A 10 -0.02 9.09 1.58
N ALA A 11 -0.38 7.88 2.00
CA ALA A 11 -0.15 6.71 1.16
C ALA A 11 -1.02 6.76 -0.10
N ILE A 12 -2.26 7.22 0.02
CA ILE A 12 -3.14 7.36 -1.13
C ILE A 12 -2.59 8.39 -2.11
N ILE A 13 -2.15 9.53 -1.59
CA ILE A 13 -1.59 10.59 -2.43
C ILE A 13 -0.33 10.10 -3.14
N ALA A 14 0.53 9.39 -2.41
CA ALA A 14 1.74 8.84 -3.01
C ALA A 14 1.40 7.88 -4.14
N THR A 15 0.41 7.02 -3.91
CA THR A 15 -0.02 6.07 -4.94
C THR A 15 -0.47 6.79 -6.20
N ARG A 16 -1.22 7.86 -6.02
CA ARG A 16 -1.74 8.64 -7.16
C ARG A 16 -0.66 9.44 -7.88
N SER A 17 0.47 9.66 -7.24
CA SER A 17 1.56 10.40 -7.87
C SER A 17 2.24 9.60 -8.98
N HIS A 18 2.04 8.29 -8.99
CA HIS A 18 2.66 7.37 -9.95
C HIS A 18 4.19 7.40 -9.88
N GLN A 19 4.75 7.70 -8.71
CA GLN A 19 6.19 7.70 -8.50
C GLN A 19 6.56 6.56 -7.56
N PRO A 20 7.12 5.47 -8.10
CA PRO A 20 7.38 4.27 -7.29
C PRO A 20 8.19 4.52 -6.03
N ALA A 21 9.19 5.41 -6.10
CA ALA A 21 10.02 5.67 -4.93
C ALA A 21 9.23 6.31 -3.80
N LEU A 22 8.33 7.24 -4.13
CA LEU A 22 7.49 7.88 -3.12
C LEU A 22 6.47 6.91 -2.54
N ILE A 23 5.95 6.03 -3.38
CA ILE A 23 4.99 5.02 -2.95
C ILE A 23 5.66 4.08 -1.96
N ASP A 24 6.86 3.61 -2.30
CA ASP A 24 7.59 2.69 -1.45
C ASP A 24 7.85 3.32 -0.07
N GLU A 25 8.27 4.57 -0.06
CA GLU A 25 8.57 5.28 1.18
C GLU A 25 7.32 5.44 2.05
N ALA A 26 6.21 5.86 1.43
CA ALA A 26 4.96 6.04 2.16
C ALA A 26 4.43 4.72 2.72
N TYR A 27 4.58 3.64 1.94
CA TYR A 27 4.12 2.33 2.38
C TYR A 27 4.96 1.79 3.52
N GLN A 28 6.28 2.04 3.48
CA GLN A 28 7.13 1.62 4.60
C GLN A 28 6.70 2.30 5.89
N THR A 29 6.39 3.58 5.82
CA THR A 29 5.93 4.32 6.98
C THR A 29 4.60 3.76 7.48
N LEU A 30 3.69 3.49 6.57
CA LEU A 30 2.39 2.95 6.92
C LEU A 30 2.54 1.60 7.64
N CYS A 31 3.39 0.73 7.13
CA CYS A 31 3.61 -0.58 7.72
C CYS A 31 4.26 -0.48 9.10
N SER A 32 5.10 0.52 9.30
CA SER A 32 5.76 0.73 10.59
C SER A 32 4.81 1.23 11.65
N VAL A 33 3.92 2.14 11.29
CA VAL A 33 3.11 2.86 12.27
C VAL A 33 1.75 2.21 12.48
N ILE A 34 1.11 1.74 11.41
CA ILE A 34 -0.21 1.13 11.52
C ILE A 34 -0.27 -0.21 10.81
N PRO A 35 0.55 -1.18 11.24
CA PRO A 35 0.61 -2.48 10.57
C PRO A 35 -0.71 -3.23 10.59
N ASP A 36 -1.55 -2.96 11.56
CA ASP A 36 -2.84 -3.64 11.68
C ASP A 36 -3.79 -3.28 10.55
N GLU A 37 -3.56 -2.18 9.84
CA GLU A 37 -4.39 -1.78 8.72
C GLU A 37 -3.71 -1.97 7.38
N ALA A 38 -2.45 -2.38 7.38
CA ALA A 38 -1.66 -2.44 6.16
C ALA A 38 -2.22 -3.46 5.16
N ALA A 39 -2.56 -4.64 5.63
CA ALA A 39 -3.04 -5.70 4.73
C ALA A 39 -4.28 -5.26 3.97
N GLN A 40 -5.23 -4.67 4.67
CA GLN A 40 -6.46 -4.22 4.02
C GLN A 40 -6.20 -3.07 3.06
N PHE A 41 -5.32 -2.15 3.47
CA PHE A 41 -4.97 -1.02 2.62
C PHE A 41 -4.40 -1.49 1.28
N PHE A 42 -3.48 -2.46 1.33
CA PHE A 42 -2.86 -2.95 0.10
C PHE A 42 -3.84 -3.75 -0.75
N ARG A 43 -4.76 -4.47 -0.12
CA ARG A 43 -5.78 -5.20 -0.87
C ARG A 43 -6.67 -4.24 -1.64
N GLU A 44 -7.11 -3.18 -0.98
CA GLU A 44 -7.92 -2.17 -1.64
C GLU A 44 -7.14 -1.45 -2.73
N GLY A 45 -5.84 -1.25 -2.49
CA GLY A 45 -4.96 -0.66 -3.49
C GLY A 45 -4.88 -1.50 -4.75
N MET A 46 -4.77 -2.81 -4.61
CA MET A 46 -4.73 -3.69 -5.78
C MET A 46 -6.02 -3.63 -6.57
N GLU A 47 -7.15 -3.55 -5.89
CA GLU A 47 -8.43 -3.41 -6.58
C GLU A 47 -8.50 -2.11 -7.37
N GLN A 48 -7.96 -1.04 -6.79
CA GLN A 48 -7.91 0.26 -7.47
C GLN A 48 -6.99 0.20 -8.69
N MET A 49 -5.85 -0.49 -8.56
CA MET A 49 -4.93 -0.63 -9.69
C MET A 49 -5.62 -1.25 -10.90
N ASP A 50 -6.39 -2.30 -10.64
CA ASP A 50 -7.10 -2.99 -11.71
C ASP A 50 -8.19 -2.10 -12.32
N ALA A 51 -8.94 -1.42 -11.47
CA ALA A 51 -10.06 -0.58 -11.91
C ALA A 51 -9.60 0.64 -12.69
N LEU A 52 -8.47 1.24 -12.28
CA LEU A 52 -8.01 2.49 -12.86
C LEU A 52 -6.87 2.32 -13.86
N ASN A 53 -6.45 1.09 -14.09
CA ASN A 53 -5.45 0.79 -15.11
C ASN A 53 -4.13 1.55 -14.88
N TYR A 54 -3.58 1.42 -13.69
CA TYR A 54 -2.34 2.10 -13.34
C TYR A 54 -1.14 1.54 -14.11
N PRO A 55 -0.07 2.35 -14.28
CA PRO A 55 1.14 1.87 -14.96
C PRO A 55 1.77 0.68 -14.25
N GLN A 56 2.48 -0.13 -15.02
CA GLN A 56 3.08 -1.36 -14.49
C GLN A 56 4.05 -1.08 -13.35
N SER A 57 4.84 -0.01 -13.45
CA SER A 57 5.83 0.31 -12.41
C SER A 57 5.15 0.59 -11.06
N VAL A 58 3.99 1.21 -11.09
CA VAL A 58 3.22 1.48 -9.88
C VAL A 58 2.61 0.18 -9.36
N ARG A 59 2.04 -0.62 -10.26
CA ARG A 59 1.42 -1.88 -9.88
C ARG A 59 2.41 -2.80 -9.19
N GLU A 60 3.65 -2.82 -9.66
CA GLU A 60 4.67 -3.68 -9.07
C GLU A 60 4.96 -3.34 -7.63
N VAL A 61 5.00 -2.05 -7.29
CA VAL A 61 5.25 -1.64 -5.91
C VAL A 61 4.08 -2.04 -5.01
N VAL A 62 2.87 -1.74 -5.45
CA VAL A 62 1.69 -2.07 -4.67
C VAL A 62 1.57 -3.58 -4.49
N GLU A 63 1.81 -4.33 -5.55
CA GLU A 63 1.73 -5.79 -5.51
C GLU A 63 2.77 -6.39 -4.56
N LYS A 64 3.96 -5.81 -4.53
CA LYS A 64 5.00 -6.26 -3.62
C LYS A 64 4.53 -6.18 -2.17
N TYR A 65 3.97 -5.06 -1.78
CA TYR A 65 3.48 -4.89 -0.42
C TYR A 65 2.24 -5.75 -0.15
N TYR A 66 1.36 -5.85 -1.13
CA TYR A 66 0.19 -6.70 -0.99
C TYR A 66 0.59 -8.15 -0.71
N ASN A 67 1.54 -8.66 -1.46
CA ASN A 67 2.01 -10.03 -1.27
C ASN A 67 2.66 -10.23 0.09
N LEU A 68 3.47 -9.27 0.52
CA LEU A 68 4.12 -9.35 1.81
C LEU A 68 3.13 -9.42 2.96
N TRP A 69 2.02 -8.70 2.85
CA TRP A 69 1.08 -8.57 3.95
C TRP A 69 -0.13 -9.47 3.82
N SER A 70 -0.32 -10.13 2.68
CA SER A 70 -1.43 -11.04 2.47
C SER A 70 -1.07 -12.49 2.72
N LEU A 71 0.20 -12.84 2.66
CA LEU A 71 0.62 -14.22 2.84
C LEU A 71 0.37 -14.68 4.26
N PRO A 72 -0.01 -15.94 4.43
CA PRO A 72 -0.21 -16.47 5.79
C PRO A 72 1.07 -16.39 6.59
N ARG A 73 0.94 -15.89 7.78
CA ARG A 73 2.09 -15.79 8.64
C ARG A 73 2.33 -17.04 9.44
N THR A 74 1.34 -17.83 9.61
CA THR A 74 1.48 -19.03 10.35
C THR A 74 1.70 -20.14 9.38
N LEU A 75 2.74 -20.77 9.55
CA LEU A 75 3.02 -21.86 8.72
C LEU A 75 3.18 -23.01 9.57
N HIS A 76 2.61 -23.45 9.73
CA HIS A 76 2.83 -24.44 10.54
C HIS A 76 1.96 -24.76 11.20
#